data_ee5bae7201c62e25ca27228e452bf43f
#
_entry.id   ee5bae7201c62e25ca27228e452bf43f
#
_cell.length_a   1.000
_cell.length_b   1.000
_cell.length_c   1.000
_cell.angle_alpha   90.00
_cell.angle_beta   90.00
_cell.angle_gamma   90.00
#
_symmetry.space_group_name_H-M   'P 1'
#
loop_
_entity.id
_entity.type
_entity.pdbx_description
1 polymer ?
#
loop_
_entity_poly.entity_id
_entity_poly.type
_entity_poly.pdbx_seq_one_letter_code
_entity_poly.pdbx_strand_id
1 'polypeptide(L)'
;VKYTDALAEQFAKEVGVDPRPNETLVEIDERGAFIRQPNAFIQPFGDEEGDLKAEANRYGIYWATGCNWSNRPIIVRDLLGLQDVISDTRVTHSGETNSYGHAFGDQPGFKDPKTGAYFLSEFYKRANSDFKGRATTPTLVDIKEKKAVNNDYHRLTNYIEVQFRPF
;
A
#
# COMPACT_ATOMS: atom_id res chain seq x y z
N VAL A 1 9.79 21.99 2.75
CA VAL A 1 8.99 21.82 3.99
C VAL A 1 9.18 20.40 4.49
N LYS A 2 9.47 20.24 5.78
CA LYS A 2 9.58 18.91 6.39
C LYS A 2 8.18 18.39 6.69
N TYR A 3 7.93 17.10 6.43
CA TYR A 3 6.69 16.44 6.83
C TYR A 3 6.64 16.30 8.36
N THR A 4 5.58 16.80 8.98
CA THR A 4 5.40 16.81 10.44
C THR A 4 4.03 16.23 10.83
N ASP A 5 3.85 15.89 12.11
CA ASP A 5 2.55 15.44 12.63
C ASP A 5 1.46 16.51 12.44
N ALA A 6 1.80 17.79 12.57
CA ALA A 6 0.84 18.88 12.36
C ALA A 6 0.33 18.93 10.90
N LEU A 7 1.22 18.67 9.91
CA LEU A 7 0.81 18.55 8.51
C LEU A 7 -0.04 17.30 8.29
N ALA A 8 0.35 16.17 8.89
CA ALA A 8 -0.45 14.94 8.80
C ALA A 8 -1.86 15.14 9.35
N GLU A 9 -1.99 15.80 10.50
CA GLU A 9 -3.29 16.12 11.08
C GLU A 9 -4.13 17.07 10.21
N GLN A 10 -3.50 18.05 9.57
CA GLN A 10 -4.18 18.92 8.62
C GLN A 10 -4.70 18.11 7.43
N PHE A 11 -3.87 17.27 6.81
CA PHE A 11 -4.25 16.46 5.66
C PHE A 11 -5.33 15.43 6.02
N ALA A 12 -5.28 14.85 7.22
CA ALA A 12 -6.29 13.90 7.68
C ALA A 12 -7.70 14.53 7.74
N LYS A 13 -7.82 15.83 7.89
CA LYS A 13 -9.10 16.55 7.83
C LYS A 13 -9.65 16.73 6.42
N GLU A 14 -8.78 16.61 5.41
CA GLU A 14 -9.14 16.80 3.99
C GLU A 14 -9.57 15.51 3.29
N VAL A 15 -9.24 14.33 3.86
CA VAL A 15 -9.58 13.05 3.24
C VAL A 15 -11.02 12.65 3.51
N GLY A 16 -11.63 11.92 2.57
CA GLY A 16 -13.02 11.47 2.67
C GLY A 16 -13.24 10.25 3.55
N VAL A 17 -12.19 9.73 4.18
CA VAL A 17 -12.20 8.58 5.10
C VAL A 17 -11.26 8.88 6.27
N ASP A 18 -11.50 8.32 7.45
CA ASP A 18 -10.54 8.42 8.54
C ASP A 18 -9.30 7.57 8.21
N PRO A 19 -8.11 8.17 8.05
CA PRO A 19 -6.91 7.43 7.68
C PRO A 19 -6.31 6.64 8.85
N ARG A 20 -6.81 6.82 10.07
CA ARG A 20 -6.32 6.08 11.25
C ARG A 20 -6.91 4.68 11.27
N PRO A 21 -6.20 3.68 11.82
CA PRO A 21 -6.76 2.36 12.00
C PRO A 21 -7.94 2.40 13.00
N ASN A 22 -8.96 1.58 12.76
CA ASN A 22 -10.09 1.45 13.70
C ASN A 22 -9.64 0.84 15.02
N GLU A 23 -8.61 0.00 14.96
CA GLU A 23 -8.00 -0.64 16.13
C GLU A 23 -6.52 -0.88 15.83
N THR A 24 -5.68 -0.60 16.80
CA THR A 24 -4.25 -0.96 16.74
C THR A 24 -4.09 -2.40 17.17
N LEU A 25 -3.56 -3.25 16.29
CA LEU A 25 -3.24 -4.63 16.63
C LEU A 25 -1.92 -4.70 17.39
N VAL A 26 -1.88 -5.54 18.42
CA VAL A 26 -0.66 -5.80 19.17
C VAL A 26 0.20 -6.79 18.37
N GLU A 27 1.39 -6.37 17.97
CA GLU A 27 2.34 -7.18 17.21
C GLU A 27 3.50 -7.70 18.11
N ILE A 28 3.25 -7.86 19.40
CA ILE A 28 4.23 -8.38 20.38
C ILE A 28 3.53 -9.38 21.28
N ASP A 29 4.08 -10.59 21.41
CA ASP A 29 3.58 -11.60 22.33
C ASP A 29 4.06 -11.37 23.79
N GLU A 30 3.57 -12.21 24.71
CA GLU A 30 3.91 -12.13 26.15
C GLU A 30 5.42 -12.30 26.44
N ARG A 31 6.18 -12.83 25.48
CA ARG A 31 7.64 -13.02 25.57
C ARG A 31 8.43 -11.92 24.88
N GLY A 32 7.76 -10.92 24.30
CA GLY A 32 8.38 -9.84 23.55
C GLY A 32 8.74 -10.20 22.10
N ALA A 33 8.29 -11.34 21.59
CA ALA A 33 8.51 -11.71 20.21
C ALA A 33 7.54 -10.98 19.27
N PHE A 34 8.06 -10.55 18.11
CA PHE A 34 7.24 -9.88 17.10
C PHE A 34 6.28 -10.87 16.43
N ILE A 35 5.00 -10.56 16.49
CA ILE A 35 3.93 -11.27 15.79
C ILE A 35 3.35 -10.36 14.74
N ARG A 36 3.67 -10.63 13.48
CA ARG A 36 3.17 -9.88 12.35
C ARG A 36 1.64 -9.94 12.28
N GLN A 37 0.97 -8.79 12.14
CA GLN A 37 -0.44 -8.76 11.81
C GLN A 37 -0.74 -9.53 10.51
N PRO A 38 -1.88 -10.23 10.39
CA PRO A 38 -2.24 -10.92 9.15
C PRO A 38 -2.40 -9.94 8.00
N ASN A 39 -2.07 -10.38 6.79
CA ASN A 39 -2.35 -9.61 5.60
C ASN A 39 -3.87 -9.54 5.38
N ALA A 40 -4.41 -8.33 5.26
CA ALA A 40 -5.85 -8.11 5.14
C ALA A 40 -6.36 -8.31 3.70
N PHE A 41 -5.48 -8.12 2.70
CA PHE A 41 -5.81 -8.16 1.27
C PHE A 41 -4.99 -9.24 0.60
N ILE A 42 -5.60 -10.41 0.44
CA ILE A 42 -4.96 -11.63 -0.08
C ILE A 42 -5.67 -12.19 -1.32
N GLN A 43 -6.55 -11.40 -1.94
CA GLN A 43 -7.27 -11.80 -3.13
C GLN A 43 -6.28 -12.16 -4.26
N PRO A 44 -6.36 -13.35 -4.85
CA PRO A 44 -5.45 -13.76 -5.90
C PRO A 44 -5.71 -13.04 -7.22
N PHE A 45 -4.70 -13.01 -8.07
CA PHE A 45 -4.86 -12.80 -9.50
C PHE A 45 -5.06 -14.13 -10.19
N GLY A 46 -5.99 -14.22 -11.13
CA GLY A 46 -6.26 -15.45 -11.85
C GLY A 46 -7.47 -15.37 -12.76
N ASP A 47 -7.95 -16.52 -13.21
CA ASP A 47 -9.05 -16.63 -14.16
C ASP A 47 -10.38 -17.04 -13.49
N GLU A 48 -10.35 -17.43 -12.23
CA GLU A 48 -11.53 -17.81 -11.48
C GLU A 48 -12.47 -16.62 -11.24
N GLU A 49 -13.74 -16.92 -10.95
CA GLU A 49 -14.70 -15.90 -10.55
C GLU A 49 -14.28 -15.25 -9.23
N GLY A 50 -14.22 -13.93 -9.21
CA GLY A 50 -13.78 -13.17 -8.04
C GLY A 50 -12.29 -12.87 -7.99
N ASP A 51 -11.47 -13.49 -8.83
CA ASP A 51 -10.05 -13.17 -8.92
C ASP A 51 -9.81 -11.76 -9.47
N LEU A 52 -8.75 -11.13 -9.02
CA LEU A 52 -8.23 -9.90 -9.62
C LEU A 52 -7.75 -10.21 -11.04
N LYS A 53 -8.03 -9.30 -11.99
CA LYS A 53 -7.59 -9.45 -13.39
C LYS A 53 -6.40 -8.54 -13.66
N ALA A 54 -5.40 -9.07 -14.34
CA ALA A 54 -4.29 -8.26 -14.83
C ALA A 54 -4.78 -7.28 -15.90
N GLU A 55 -4.49 -6.02 -15.70
CA GLU A 55 -4.88 -4.93 -16.59
C GLU A 55 -3.79 -3.87 -16.60
N ALA A 56 -3.35 -3.46 -17.79
CA ALA A 56 -2.33 -2.43 -17.93
C ALA A 56 -2.83 -1.08 -17.38
N ASN A 57 -1.96 -0.39 -16.66
CA ASN A 57 -2.23 0.95 -16.10
C ASN A 57 -3.37 1.02 -15.07
N ARG A 58 -3.76 -0.12 -14.51
CA ARG A 58 -4.78 -0.18 -13.46
C ARG A 58 -4.22 -0.20 -12.05
N TYR A 59 -3.06 -0.81 -11.86
CA TYR A 59 -2.47 -1.06 -10.55
C TYR A 59 -1.19 -0.29 -10.32
N GLY A 60 -0.92 0.02 -9.06
CA GLY A 60 0.33 0.58 -8.60
C GLY A 60 0.86 -0.14 -7.37
N ILE A 61 2.18 -0.32 -7.30
CA ILE A 61 2.88 -0.85 -6.13
C ILE A 61 3.31 0.31 -5.24
N TYR A 62 2.86 0.30 -4.00
CA TYR A 62 3.24 1.27 -2.98
C TYR A 62 4.29 0.63 -2.07
N TRP A 63 5.46 1.26 -1.96
CA TRP A 63 6.64 0.65 -1.38
C TRP A 63 7.48 1.61 -0.55
N ALA A 64 8.32 1.06 0.33
CA ALA A 64 9.27 1.82 1.15
C ALA A 64 10.68 1.30 0.93
N THR A 65 11.65 2.20 0.77
CA THR A 65 13.05 1.85 0.47
C THR A 65 13.72 0.98 1.54
N GLY A 66 13.37 1.17 2.80
CA GLY A 66 13.90 0.38 3.91
C GLY A 66 13.21 -0.98 4.11
N CYS A 67 12.24 -1.33 3.27
CA CYS A 67 11.47 -2.56 3.38
C CYS A 67 11.92 -3.59 2.34
N ASN A 68 12.65 -4.62 2.77
CA ASN A 68 13.10 -5.69 1.88
C ASN A 68 11.93 -6.43 1.20
N TRP A 69 10.80 -6.56 1.87
CA TRP A 69 9.60 -7.17 1.31
C TRP A 69 9.01 -6.35 0.16
N SER A 70 9.09 -5.02 0.23
CA SER A 70 8.63 -4.13 -0.85
C SER A 70 9.55 -4.12 -2.05
N ASN A 71 10.85 -4.32 -1.85
CA ASN A 71 11.82 -4.32 -2.95
C ASN A 71 11.59 -5.47 -3.93
N ARG A 72 11.10 -6.62 -3.45
CA ARG A 72 10.86 -7.80 -4.28
C ARG A 72 9.91 -7.55 -5.45
N PRO A 73 8.67 -7.07 -5.26
CA PRO A 73 7.77 -6.79 -6.38
C PRO A 73 8.27 -5.68 -7.30
N ILE A 74 8.99 -4.69 -6.78
CA ILE A 74 9.61 -3.64 -7.60
C ILE A 74 10.68 -4.21 -8.52
N ILE A 75 11.57 -5.06 -7.98
CA ILE A 75 12.62 -5.73 -8.77
C ILE A 75 12.01 -6.57 -9.88
N VAL A 76 10.99 -7.37 -9.58
CA VAL A 76 10.33 -8.23 -10.58
C VAL A 76 9.64 -7.39 -11.65
N ARG A 77 8.91 -6.36 -11.27
CA ARG A 77 8.30 -5.39 -12.20
C ARG A 77 9.36 -4.83 -13.18
N ASP A 78 10.50 -4.41 -12.64
CA ASP A 78 11.55 -3.78 -13.44
C ASP A 78 12.28 -4.78 -14.34
N LEU A 79 12.58 -5.98 -13.84
CA LEU A 79 13.19 -7.05 -14.62
C LEU A 79 12.31 -7.55 -15.78
N LEU A 80 11.00 -7.52 -15.59
CA LEU A 80 10.03 -7.90 -16.62
C LEU A 80 9.65 -6.77 -17.58
N GLY A 81 10.19 -5.56 -17.39
CA GLY A 81 9.90 -4.42 -18.25
C GLY A 81 8.48 -3.85 -18.08
N LEU A 82 7.87 -4.03 -16.92
CA LEU A 82 6.48 -3.67 -16.64
C LEU A 82 6.30 -2.24 -16.09
N GLN A 83 7.29 -1.36 -16.26
CA GLN A 83 7.25 0.01 -15.71
C GLN A 83 6.09 0.84 -16.28
N ASP A 84 5.74 0.63 -17.53
CA ASP A 84 4.62 1.30 -18.20
C ASP A 84 3.26 0.60 -17.97
N VAL A 85 3.27 -0.55 -17.32
CA VAL A 85 2.08 -1.39 -17.06
C VAL A 85 1.60 -1.28 -15.62
N ILE A 86 2.53 -1.32 -14.67
CA ILE A 86 2.28 -1.19 -13.23
C ILE A 86 3.11 -0.02 -12.71
N SER A 87 2.45 1.00 -12.19
CA SER A 87 3.16 2.13 -11.58
C SER A 87 3.77 1.75 -10.24
N ASP A 88 4.72 2.54 -9.78
CA ASP A 88 5.24 2.45 -8.41
C ASP A 88 5.22 3.82 -7.74
N THR A 89 4.96 3.84 -6.45
CA THR A 89 5.03 5.05 -5.64
C THR A 89 5.68 4.73 -4.30
N ARG A 90 6.71 5.50 -3.99
CA ARG A 90 7.40 5.37 -2.70
C ARG A 90 6.60 6.06 -1.60
N VAL A 91 6.49 5.40 -0.46
CA VAL A 91 5.91 5.96 0.76
C VAL A 91 6.97 6.22 1.83
N THR A 92 6.68 7.16 2.71
CA THR A 92 7.47 7.54 3.88
C THR A 92 6.61 7.45 5.13
N HIS A 93 7.12 7.85 6.27
CA HIS A 93 6.31 7.97 7.48
C HIS A 93 5.49 9.27 7.49
N SER A 94 4.36 9.27 8.20
CA SER A 94 3.37 10.35 8.25
C SER A 94 3.72 11.47 9.22
N GLY A 95 4.95 11.61 9.62
CA GLY A 95 5.39 12.65 10.55
C GLY A 95 6.38 12.12 11.57
N GLU A 96 6.66 12.91 12.58
CA GLU A 96 7.71 12.63 13.57
C GLU A 96 7.33 11.46 14.48
N THR A 97 6.06 11.35 14.86
CA THR A 97 5.53 10.26 15.68
C THR A 97 4.93 9.12 14.87
N ASN A 98 4.86 9.28 13.54
CA ASN A 98 4.29 8.28 12.64
C ASN A 98 2.84 7.90 12.97
N SER A 99 2.02 8.86 13.41
CA SER A 99 0.67 8.63 13.95
C SER A 99 -0.32 8.06 12.91
N TYR A 100 -0.14 8.39 11.63
CA TYR A 100 -1.02 7.98 10.53
C TYR A 100 -0.42 6.88 9.63
N GLY A 101 0.75 6.35 9.99
CA GLY A 101 1.43 5.32 9.20
C GLY A 101 2.18 5.87 8.00
N HIS A 102 2.11 5.19 6.88
CA HIS A 102 2.80 5.58 5.66
C HIS A 102 2.08 6.74 4.94
N ALA A 103 2.86 7.70 4.45
CA ALA A 103 2.43 8.89 3.74
C ALA A 103 3.30 9.13 2.50
N PHE A 104 3.15 10.27 1.86
CA PHE A 104 3.88 10.62 0.63
C PHE A 104 4.81 11.82 0.84
N GLY A 105 5.64 11.75 1.88
CA GLY A 105 6.52 12.84 2.30
C GLY A 105 7.52 13.33 1.27
N ASP A 106 7.89 12.47 0.31
CA ASP A 106 8.83 12.80 -0.77
C ASP A 106 8.12 13.27 -2.06
N GLN A 107 6.79 13.26 -2.08
CA GLN A 107 6.02 13.64 -3.27
C GLN A 107 5.63 15.14 -3.24
N PRO A 108 5.49 15.79 -4.40
CA PRO A 108 5.01 17.16 -4.46
C PRO A 108 3.64 17.34 -3.79
N GLY A 109 3.54 18.34 -2.90
CA GLY A 109 2.32 18.59 -2.14
C GLY A 109 1.95 17.48 -1.15
N PHE A 110 2.87 16.55 -0.89
CA PHE A 110 2.67 15.41 0.01
C PHE A 110 1.51 14.49 -0.40
N LYS A 111 1.24 14.44 -1.70
CA LYS A 111 0.17 13.63 -2.29
C LYS A 111 0.71 12.53 -3.18
N ASP A 112 0.02 11.41 -3.20
CA ASP A 112 0.22 10.40 -4.22
C ASP A 112 -0.08 10.99 -5.61
N PRO A 113 0.88 10.97 -6.54
CA PRO A 113 0.71 11.57 -7.86
C PRO A 113 -0.34 10.87 -8.73
N LYS A 114 -0.70 9.62 -8.39
CA LYS A 114 -1.67 8.83 -9.16
C LYS A 114 -3.11 9.00 -8.69
N THR A 115 -3.32 9.13 -7.37
CA THR A 115 -4.67 9.11 -6.79
C THR A 115 -5.01 10.39 -6.01
N GLY A 116 -4.01 11.19 -5.65
CA GLY A 116 -4.16 12.35 -4.78
C GLY A 116 -4.29 12.03 -3.30
N ALA A 117 -4.09 10.78 -2.89
CA ALA A 117 -4.14 10.38 -1.49
C ALA A 117 -2.98 10.97 -0.68
N TYR A 118 -3.22 11.25 0.59
CA TYR A 118 -2.18 11.69 1.55
C TYR A 118 -1.57 10.53 2.34
N PHE A 119 -2.31 9.43 2.51
CA PHE A 119 -1.91 8.28 3.33
C PHE A 119 -2.17 6.96 2.63
N LEU A 120 -1.27 6.00 2.81
CA LEU A 120 -1.45 4.63 2.32
C LEU A 120 -2.72 3.98 2.91
N SER A 121 -3.02 4.29 4.16
CA SER A 121 -4.19 3.77 4.87
C SER A 121 -5.53 4.20 4.27
N GLU A 122 -5.59 5.28 3.50
CA GLU A 122 -6.81 5.66 2.77
C GLU A 122 -7.28 4.55 1.83
N PHE A 123 -6.35 3.90 1.12
CA PHE A 123 -6.68 2.78 0.23
C PHE A 123 -7.23 1.57 0.98
N TYR A 124 -6.71 1.31 2.18
CA TYR A 124 -7.18 0.24 3.05
C TYR A 124 -8.60 0.52 3.55
N LYS A 125 -8.84 1.72 4.02
CA LYS A 125 -10.17 2.16 4.51
C LYS A 125 -11.22 2.22 3.41
N ARG A 126 -10.82 2.57 2.18
CA ARG A 126 -11.72 2.55 1.02
C ARG A 126 -12.06 1.13 0.58
N ALA A 127 -11.15 0.19 0.76
CA ALA A 127 -11.40 -1.23 0.48
C ALA A 127 -12.25 -1.90 1.57
N ASN A 128 -12.02 -1.52 2.83
CA ASN A 128 -12.76 -2.04 4.00
C ASN A 128 -12.80 -0.96 5.09
N SER A 129 -13.96 -0.30 5.29
CA SER A 129 -14.14 0.74 6.30
C SER A 129 -13.87 0.27 7.73
N ASP A 130 -14.04 -1.03 7.98
CA ASP A 130 -13.80 -1.65 9.29
C ASP A 130 -12.38 -2.19 9.46
N PHE A 131 -11.47 -1.84 8.55
CA PHE A 131 -10.10 -2.31 8.59
C PHE A 131 -9.43 -2.00 9.94
N LYS A 132 -8.79 -3.03 10.51
CA LYS A 132 -8.03 -2.97 11.74
C LYS A 132 -6.55 -3.21 11.48
N GLY A 133 -5.69 -2.63 12.31
CA GLY A 133 -4.25 -2.68 12.13
C GLY A 133 -3.73 -1.57 11.22
N ARG A 134 -2.46 -1.64 10.88
CA ARG A 134 -1.75 -0.62 10.11
C ARG A 134 -1.68 -0.98 8.62
N ALA A 135 -1.67 0.02 7.77
CA ALA A 135 -1.31 -0.14 6.37
C ALA A 135 0.19 -0.49 6.24
N THR A 136 0.51 -1.47 5.41
CA THR A 136 1.85 -2.04 5.30
C THR A 136 2.39 -1.96 3.88
N THR A 137 3.70 -2.12 3.72
CA THR A 137 4.36 -2.22 2.42
C THR A 137 4.96 -3.61 2.21
N PRO A 138 4.94 -4.15 0.98
CA PRO A 138 4.31 -3.59 -0.21
C PRO A 138 2.79 -3.66 -0.18
N THR A 139 2.13 -2.75 -0.87
CA THR A 139 0.70 -2.84 -1.15
C THR A 139 0.45 -2.59 -2.64
N LEU A 140 -0.29 -3.47 -3.27
CA LEU A 140 -0.84 -3.26 -4.60
C LEU A 140 -2.18 -2.56 -4.47
N VAL A 141 -2.34 -1.44 -5.18
CA VAL A 141 -3.54 -0.61 -5.16
C VAL A 141 -4.17 -0.59 -6.55
N ASP A 142 -5.47 -0.75 -6.61
CA ASP A 142 -6.25 -0.40 -7.78
C ASP A 142 -6.36 1.12 -7.86
N ILE A 143 -5.63 1.72 -8.80
CA ILE A 143 -5.53 3.18 -8.96
C ILE A 143 -6.88 3.77 -9.37
N LYS A 144 -7.64 3.05 -10.18
CA LYS A 144 -8.95 3.50 -10.68
C LYS A 144 -9.98 3.55 -9.55
N GLU A 145 -10.03 2.52 -8.73
CA GLU A 145 -10.96 2.42 -7.60
C GLU A 145 -10.41 3.08 -6.32
N LYS A 146 -9.12 3.41 -6.30
CA LYS A 146 -8.39 3.97 -5.15
C LYS A 146 -8.50 3.08 -3.90
N LYS A 147 -8.34 1.78 -4.11
CA LYS A 147 -8.48 0.75 -3.09
C LYS A 147 -7.27 -0.18 -3.04
N ALA A 148 -6.84 -0.56 -1.84
CA ALA A 148 -5.90 -1.65 -1.68
C ALA A 148 -6.55 -2.96 -2.15
N VAL A 149 -5.82 -3.75 -2.94
CA VAL A 149 -6.32 -5.02 -3.48
C VAL A 149 -5.47 -6.22 -3.07
N ASN A 150 -4.17 -6.02 -2.84
CA ASN A 150 -3.30 -7.10 -2.39
C ASN A 150 -2.10 -6.56 -1.60
N ASN A 151 -1.90 -7.05 -0.38
CA ASN A 151 -0.71 -6.80 0.43
C ASN A 151 -0.05 -8.11 0.89
N ASP A 152 -0.29 -9.20 0.18
CA ASP A 152 0.33 -10.49 0.42
C ASP A 152 1.77 -10.50 -0.14
N TYR A 153 2.71 -10.01 0.64
CA TYR A 153 4.11 -9.87 0.26
C TYR A 153 4.79 -11.21 -0.08
N HIS A 154 4.19 -12.34 0.27
CA HIS A 154 4.70 -13.65 -0.11
C HIS A 154 4.36 -14.02 -1.56
N ARG A 155 3.16 -13.68 -2.03
CA ARG A 155 2.60 -14.10 -3.32
C ARG A 155 2.57 -13.03 -4.39
N LEU A 156 2.59 -11.75 -4.00
CA LEU A 156 2.47 -10.63 -4.93
C LEU A 156 3.49 -10.70 -6.07
N THR A 157 4.72 -11.09 -5.78
CA THR A 157 5.79 -11.25 -6.77
C THR A 157 5.42 -12.28 -7.84
N ASN A 158 4.90 -13.44 -7.42
CA ASN A 158 4.47 -14.51 -8.34
C ASN A 158 3.27 -14.09 -9.18
N TYR A 159 2.34 -13.33 -8.64
CA TYR A 159 1.22 -12.80 -9.41
C TYR A 159 1.70 -11.86 -10.51
N ILE A 160 2.67 -11.00 -10.23
CA ILE A 160 3.28 -10.12 -11.24
C ILE A 160 3.99 -10.94 -12.32
N GLU A 161 4.78 -11.94 -11.94
CA GLU A 161 5.51 -12.83 -12.87
C GLU A 161 4.59 -13.59 -13.82
N VAL A 162 3.47 -14.09 -13.32
CA VAL A 162 2.61 -15.01 -14.07
C VAL A 162 1.49 -14.28 -14.80
N GLN A 163 0.78 -13.39 -14.10
CA GLN A 163 -0.45 -12.79 -14.61
C GLN A 163 -0.21 -11.58 -15.51
N PHE A 164 0.91 -10.88 -15.35
CA PHE A 164 1.26 -9.72 -16.18
C PHE A 164 2.16 -10.03 -17.37
N ARG A 165 2.44 -11.32 -17.65
CA ARG A 165 3.20 -11.77 -18.82
C ARG A 165 2.70 -11.23 -20.17
N PRO A 166 1.38 -11.10 -20.42
CA PRO A 166 0.90 -10.64 -21.71
C PRO A 166 1.24 -9.20 -22.05
N PHE A 167 1.70 -8.42 -21.10
CA PHE A 167 2.07 -7.02 -21.27
C PHE A 167 3.58 -6.85 -21.43
#